data_5b0635dc15363ce1c6db39def459417f
#
_entry.id   5b0635dc15363ce1c6db39def459417f
#
_cell.length_a   1.000
_cell.length_b   1.000
_cell.length_c   1.000
_cell.angle_alpha   90.00
_cell.angle_beta   90.00
_cell.angle_gamma   90.00
#
_symmetry.space_group_name_H-M   'P 1'
#
loop_
_entity.id
_entity.type
_entity.pdbx_description
1 polymer ?
#
loop_
_entity_poly.entity_id
_entity_poly.type
_entity_poly.pdbx_seq_one_letter_code
_entity_poly.pdbx_strand_id
1 'polypeptide(L)'
;MLNIAVLVSGGGTNLQALIDAEKAGKIENGKISVVVASKPGVYALERAKNAGIEGIVLARSDYENVDAYSEALENLLKEKHTDLIVLAGFMTITNEKFTKAFENKIINVHPALIPSFCGKGYYGLHVHEAALARGVKVSGATVHFVNEVCDGGPIILQKAVPVEQGDTPETLQRRIMEQAEWKILPQAVSLLSLIHI
;
A
#
# COMPACT_ATOMS: atom_id res chain seq x y z
N MET A 1 21.06 -2.00 -3.82
CA MET A 1 19.90 -1.10 -3.99
C MET A 1 18.66 -1.95 -3.97
N LEU A 2 17.73 -1.67 -3.12
CA LEU A 2 16.49 -2.43 -2.93
C LEU A 2 15.55 -2.23 -4.12
N ASN A 3 15.16 -3.30 -4.81
CA ASN A 3 14.17 -3.25 -5.89
C ASN A 3 12.76 -3.28 -5.31
N ILE A 4 12.01 -2.21 -5.51
CA ILE A 4 10.68 -2.02 -4.93
C ILE A 4 9.62 -2.22 -6.00
N ALA A 5 8.69 -3.15 -5.77
CA ALA A 5 7.47 -3.27 -6.54
C ALA A 5 6.31 -2.59 -5.80
N VAL A 6 5.55 -1.75 -6.50
CA VAL A 6 4.36 -1.11 -5.92
C VAL A 6 3.11 -1.69 -6.57
N LEU A 7 2.24 -2.30 -5.75
CA LEU A 7 0.98 -2.90 -6.21
C LEU A 7 -0.16 -1.91 -6.00
N VAL A 8 -0.99 -1.74 -7.02
CA VAL A 8 -2.04 -0.71 -7.07
C VAL A 8 -3.35 -1.25 -7.64
N SER A 9 -4.49 -0.64 -7.27
CA SER A 9 -5.81 -0.96 -7.85
C SER A 9 -6.60 0.28 -8.31
N GLY A 10 -6.04 1.48 -8.19
CA GLY A 10 -6.79 2.72 -8.44
C GLY A 10 -5.95 3.93 -8.84
N GLY A 11 -6.28 5.09 -8.27
CA GLY A 11 -5.70 6.39 -8.62
C GLY A 11 -4.20 6.55 -8.31
N GLY A 12 -3.63 5.77 -7.38
CA GLY A 12 -2.19 5.74 -7.10
C GLY A 12 -1.65 6.97 -6.38
N THR A 13 -2.40 7.56 -5.46
CA THR A 13 -1.93 8.72 -4.69
C THR A 13 -0.77 8.36 -3.76
N ASN A 14 -0.82 7.19 -3.13
CA ASN A 14 0.29 6.65 -2.34
C ASN A 14 1.50 6.29 -3.22
N LEU A 15 1.29 5.76 -4.43
CA LEU A 15 2.36 5.58 -5.42
C LEU A 15 3.02 6.92 -5.77
N GLN A 16 2.23 7.99 -5.98
CA GLN A 16 2.78 9.31 -6.26
C GLN A 16 3.67 9.81 -5.11
N ALA A 17 3.23 9.64 -3.88
CA ALA A 17 4.02 10.02 -2.71
C ALA A 17 5.37 9.27 -2.64
N LEU A 18 5.40 7.98 -3.03
CA LEU A 18 6.63 7.20 -3.14
C LEU A 18 7.53 7.71 -4.27
N ILE A 19 6.98 7.97 -5.46
CA ILE A 19 7.70 8.52 -6.61
C ILE A 19 8.35 9.87 -6.25
N ASP A 20 7.60 10.75 -5.60
CA ASP A 20 8.08 12.07 -5.21
C ASP A 20 9.19 11.97 -4.15
N ALA A 21 9.07 11.04 -3.23
CA ALA A 21 10.08 10.77 -2.20
C ALA A 21 11.37 10.19 -2.81
N GLU A 22 11.27 9.27 -3.77
CA GLU A 22 12.41 8.72 -4.50
C GLU A 22 13.15 9.83 -5.28
N LYS A 23 12.40 10.63 -6.05
CA LYS A 23 12.98 11.78 -6.79
C LYS A 23 13.64 12.83 -5.89
N ALA A 24 13.12 13.00 -4.68
CA ALA A 24 13.68 13.90 -3.68
C ALA A 24 14.88 13.30 -2.91
N GLY A 25 15.33 12.09 -3.25
CA GLY A 25 16.44 11.41 -2.59
C GLY A 25 16.12 10.96 -1.16
N LYS A 26 14.84 10.85 -0.79
CA LYS A 26 14.40 10.41 0.56
C LYS A 26 14.36 8.90 0.72
N ILE A 27 14.47 8.16 -0.37
CA ILE A 27 14.60 6.69 -0.38
C ILE A 27 16.03 6.38 -0.85
N GLU A 28 16.97 6.40 0.09
CA GLU A 28 18.40 6.46 -0.24
C GLU A 28 18.93 5.20 -0.96
N ASN A 29 18.46 4.03 -0.56
CA ASN A 29 19.00 2.73 -1.01
C ASN A 29 17.94 1.87 -1.72
N GLY A 30 16.84 2.48 -2.17
CA GLY A 30 15.73 1.82 -2.83
C GLY A 30 15.38 2.48 -4.16
N LYS A 31 14.84 1.69 -5.07
CA LYS A 31 14.32 2.14 -6.37
C LYS A 31 12.99 1.47 -6.66
N ILE A 32 12.01 2.26 -7.07
CA ILE A 32 10.75 1.73 -7.59
C ILE A 32 11.03 1.18 -8.99
N SER A 33 11.12 -0.14 -9.10
CA SER A 33 11.48 -0.83 -10.34
C SER A 33 10.26 -1.15 -11.20
N VAL A 34 9.11 -1.42 -10.58
CA VAL A 34 7.89 -1.81 -11.28
C VAL A 34 6.64 -1.40 -10.50
N VAL A 35 5.61 -1.04 -11.25
CA VAL A 35 4.24 -0.83 -10.73
C VAL A 35 3.33 -1.88 -11.33
N VAL A 36 2.67 -2.68 -10.49
CA VAL A 36 1.74 -3.73 -10.94
C VAL A 36 0.32 -3.33 -10.59
N ALA A 37 -0.53 -3.22 -11.60
CA ALA A 37 -1.94 -2.88 -11.44
C ALA A 37 -2.81 -4.13 -11.51
N SER A 38 -3.73 -4.30 -10.54
CA SER A 38 -4.66 -5.45 -10.50
C SER A 38 -5.83 -5.36 -11.49
N LYS A 39 -5.90 -4.27 -12.26
CA LYS A 39 -6.89 -4.06 -13.32
C LYS A 39 -6.39 -3.00 -14.32
N PRO A 40 -6.84 -3.08 -15.59
CA PRO A 40 -6.44 -2.12 -16.61
C PRO A 40 -7.04 -0.73 -16.37
N GLY A 41 -6.46 0.29 -17.02
CA GLY A 41 -6.99 1.65 -17.08
C GLY A 41 -6.93 2.45 -15.78
N VAL A 42 -6.20 1.98 -14.76
CA VAL A 42 -6.04 2.72 -13.51
C VAL A 42 -5.04 3.87 -13.68
N TYR A 43 -5.35 5.03 -13.11
CA TYR A 43 -4.51 6.22 -13.25
C TYR A 43 -3.10 6.06 -12.64
N ALA A 44 -2.93 5.12 -11.73
CA ALA A 44 -1.62 4.76 -11.20
C ALA A 44 -0.60 4.37 -12.30
N LEU A 45 -1.04 3.74 -13.38
CA LEU A 45 -0.16 3.40 -14.52
C LEU A 45 0.32 4.63 -15.29
N GLU A 46 -0.51 5.66 -15.41
CA GLU A 46 -0.09 6.95 -15.99
C GLU A 46 0.95 7.65 -15.11
N ARG A 47 0.80 7.55 -13.78
CA ARG A 47 1.81 8.08 -12.85
C ARG A 47 3.15 7.35 -13.02
N ALA A 48 3.14 6.03 -13.10
CA ALA A 48 4.32 5.22 -13.35
C ALA A 48 5.01 5.61 -14.67
N LYS A 49 4.24 5.69 -15.76
CA LYS A 49 4.71 6.10 -17.09
C LYS A 49 5.36 7.49 -17.08
N ASN A 50 4.71 8.47 -16.43
CA ASN A 50 5.22 9.83 -16.31
C ASN A 50 6.50 9.92 -15.47
N ALA A 51 6.73 8.93 -14.61
CA ALA A 51 7.94 8.80 -13.81
C ALA A 51 9.04 7.96 -14.48
N GLY A 52 8.77 7.37 -15.65
CA GLY A 52 9.69 6.46 -16.34
C GLY A 52 9.80 5.09 -15.67
N ILE A 53 8.79 4.69 -14.89
CA ILE A 53 8.73 3.41 -14.20
C ILE A 53 7.89 2.43 -15.02
N GLU A 54 8.35 1.17 -15.13
CA GLU A 54 7.61 0.13 -15.82
C GLU A 54 6.27 -0.12 -15.14
N GLY A 55 5.18 -0.03 -15.91
CA GLY A 55 3.82 -0.34 -15.45
C GLY A 55 3.33 -1.63 -16.09
N ILE A 56 2.89 -2.60 -15.28
CA ILE A 56 2.36 -3.89 -15.73
C ILE A 56 0.92 -4.04 -15.25
N VAL A 57 0.05 -4.53 -16.13
CA VAL A 57 -1.30 -4.95 -15.76
C VAL A 57 -1.28 -6.45 -15.53
N LEU A 58 -1.61 -6.86 -14.31
CA LEU A 58 -1.92 -8.25 -13.97
C LEU A 58 -3.35 -8.27 -13.42
N ALA A 59 -4.33 -8.35 -14.33
CA ALA A 59 -5.71 -8.18 -13.92
C ALA A 59 -6.24 -9.45 -13.22
N ARG A 60 -6.79 -9.27 -12.00
CA ARG A 60 -7.36 -10.40 -11.23
C ARG A 60 -8.46 -11.13 -12.01
N SER A 61 -9.19 -10.42 -12.88
CA SER A 61 -10.25 -10.98 -13.73
C SER A 61 -9.76 -12.00 -14.75
N ASP A 62 -8.48 -11.98 -15.08
CA ASP A 62 -7.91 -12.85 -16.12
C ASP A 62 -7.54 -14.25 -15.57
N TYR A 63 -7.75 -14.45 -14.27
CA TYR A 63 -7.41 -15.69 -13.55
C TYR A 63 -8.66 -16.33 -12.96
N GLU A 64 -8.74 -17.65 -13.08
CA GLU A 64 -9.87 -18.45 -12.61
C GLU A 64 -10.13 -18.30 -11.11
N ASN A 65 -9.07 -18.29 -10.33
CA ASN A 65 -9.17 -18.23 -8.87
C ASN A 65 -8.03 -17.41 -8.24
N VAL A 66 -8.06 -17.26 -6.91
CA VAL A 66 -7.05 -16.50 -6.15
C VAL A 66 -5.68 -17.18 -6.22
N ASP A 67 -5.63 -18.50 -6.26
CA ASP A 67 -4.37 -19.25 -6.27
C ASP A 67 -3.62 -19.05 -7.58
N ALA A 68 -4.31 -19.18 -8.72
CA ALA A 68 -3.71 -18.93 -10.04
C ALA A 68 -3.21 -17.48 -10.18
N TYR A 69 -3.98 -16.51 -9.67
CA TYR A 69 -3.56 -15.11 -9.66
C TYR A 69 -2.33 -14.89 -8.78
N SER A 70 -2.34 -15.45 -7.57
CA SER A 70 -1.24 -15.29 -6.61
C SER A 70 0.06 -15.91 -7.12
N GLU A 71 -0.03 -17.07 -7.80
CA GLU A 71 1.13 -17.70 -8.42
C GLU A 71 1.69 -16.87 -9.58
N ALA A 72 0.83 -16.32 -10.43
CA ALA A 72 1.24 -15.44 -11.51
C ALA A 72 1.92 -14.16 -10.98
N LEU A 73 1.37 -13.56 -9.92
CA LEU A 73 1.94 -12.39 -9.27
C LEU A 73 3.29 -12.73 -8.62
N GLU A 74 3.40 -13.87 -7.94
CA GLU A 74 4.66 -14.36 -7.34
C GLU A 74 5.75 -14.52 -8.41
N ASN A 75 5.43 -15.17 -9.52
CA ASN A 75 6.37 -15.40 -10.62
C ASN A 75 6.82 -14.07 -11.25
N LEU A 76 5.89 -13.14 -11.50
CA LEU A 76 6.20 -11.82 -12.03
C LEU A 76 7.16 -11.05 -11.10
N LEU A 77 6.88 -11.02 -9.79
CA LEU A 77 7.70 -10.28 -8.84
C LEU A 77 9.09 -10.91 -8.67
N LYS A 78 9.21 -12.23 -8.75
CA LYS A 78 10.50 -12.93 -8.77
C LYS A 78 11.29 -12.64 -10.04
N GLU A 79 10.64 -12.63 -11.22
CA GLU A 79 11.26 -12.26 -12.51
C GLU A 79 11.80 -10.82 -12.46
N LYS A 80 11.08 -9.91 -11.80
CA LYS A 80 11.50 -8.52 -11.59
C LYS A 80 12.53 -8.34 -10.47
N HIS A 81 13.02 -9.43 -9.87
CA HIS A 81 13.97 -9.39 -8.75
C HIS A 81 13.53 -8.45 -7.63
N THR A 82 12.26 -8.53 -7.25
CA THR A 82 11.66 -7.67 -6.24
C THR A 82 12.16 -8.04 -4.84
N ASP A 83 12.68 -7.05 -4.11
CA ASP A 83 13.15 -7.19 -2.73
C ASP A 83 12.08 -6.75 -1.72
N LEU A 84 11.32 -5.69 -2.06
CA LEU A 84 10.25 -5.14 -1.23
C LEU A 84 8.99 -4.93 -2.06
N ILE A 85 7.85 -5.37 -1.55
CA ILE A 85 6.53 -5.18 -2.13
C ILE A 85 5.75 -4.17 -1.29
N VAL A 86 5.25 -3.12 -1.93
CA VAL A 86 4.44 -2.09 -1.28
C VAL A 86 3.01 -2.17 -1.80
N LEU A 87 2.06 -2.48 -0.92
CA LEU A 87 0.64 -2.40 -1.23
C LEU A 87 0.17 -0.94 -1.06
N ALA A 88 -0.09 -0.27 -2.17
CA ALA A 88 -0.49 1.14 -2.22
C ALA A 88 -1.93 1.29 -2.74
N GLY A 89 -2.90 0.94 -1.90
CA GLY A 89 -4.29 0.86 -2.31
C GLY A 89 -4.54 -0.36 -3.22
N PHE A 90 -3.92 -1.47 -2.91
CA PHE A 90 -4.10 -2.74 -3.61
C PHE A 90 -5.26 -3.51 -2.99
N MET A 91 -6.34 -3.67 -3.76
CA MET A 91 -7.60 -4.21 -3.26
C MET A 91 -7.81 -5.69 -3.58
N THR A 92 -6.80 -6.34 -4.18
CA THR A 92 -6.88 -7.75 -4.54
C THR A 92 -6.32 -8.62 -3.42
N ILE A 93 -7.08 -9.65 -3.05
CA ILE A 93 -6.66 -10.63 -2.07
C ILE A 93 -5.69 -11.61 -2.73
N THR A 94 -4.58 -11.88 -2.05
CA THR A 94 -3.63 -12.96 -2.39
C THR A 94 -3.76 -14.10 -1.40
N ASN A 95 -3.25 -15.28 -1.76
CA ASN A 95 -3.29 -16.45 -0.88
C ASN A 95 -2.11 -16.46 0.12
N GLU A 96 -2.21 -17.35 1.10
CA GLU A 96 -1.20 -17.52 2.16
C GLU A 96 0.17 -17.94 1.60
N LYS A 97 0.20 -18.73 0.51
CA LYS A 97 1.44 -19.15 -0.14
C LYS A 97 2.24 -17.94 -0.65
N PHE A 98 1.55 -16.98 -1.28
CA PHE A 98 2.17 -15.73 -1.73
C PHE A 98 2.75 -14.93 -0.55
N THR A 99 1.99 -14.79 0.53
CA THR A 99 2.43 -14.05 1.72
C THR A 99 3.66 -14.71 2.36
N LYS A 100 3.69 -16.04 2.44
CA LYS A 100 4.86 -16.81 2.93
C LYS A 100 6.07 -16.71 2.00
N ALA A 101 5.87 -16.71 0.68
CA ALA A 101 6.97 -16.59 -0.28
C ALA A 101 7.71 -15.24 -0.17
N PHE A 102 7.00 -14.21 0.32
CA PHE A 102 7.54 -12.88 0.55
C PHE A 102 7.44 -12.46 2.02
N GLU A 103 7.65 -13.41 2.94
CA GLU A 103 7.62 -13.13 4.38
C GLU A 103 8.57 -11.98 4.74
N ASN A 104 8.07 -11.02 5.52
CA ASN A 104 8.76 -9.78 5.91
C ASN A 104 9.19 -8.87 4.74
N LYS A 105 8.68 -9.11 3.52
CA LYS A 105 8.98 -8.31 2.32
C LYS A 105 7.76 -7.59 1.75
N ILE A 106 6.60 -7.72 2.36
CA ILE A 106 5.37 -7.04 1.95
C ILE A 106 4.98 -6.05 3.03
N ILE A 107 4.77 -4.80 2.65
CA ILE A 107 4.21 -3.78 3.53
C ILE A 107 2.93 -3.21 2.95
N ASN A 108 2.03 -2.77 3.83
CA ASN A 108 0.77 -2.14 3.48
C ASN A 108 0.59 -0.84 4.26
N VAL A 109 -0.09 0.14 3.66
CA VAL A 109 -0.59 1.31 4.37
C VAL A 109 -2.09 1.18 4.55
N HIS A 110 -2.54 1.19 5.80
CA HIS A 110 -3.94 1.12 6.19
C HIS A 110 -4.39 2.47 6.77
N PRO A 111 -5.56 3.01 6.34
CA PRO A 111 -5.99 4.37 6.71
C PRO A 111 -6.68 4.46 8.09
N ALA A 112 -6.17 3.73 9.07
CA ALA A 112 -6.56 3.81 10.48
C ALA A 112 -5.38 3.52 11.41
N LEU A 113 -5.57 3.76 12.71
CA LEU A 113 -4.63 3.37 13.76
C LEU A 113 -4.92 1.93 14.20
N ILE A 114 -4.25 0.96 13.59
CA ILE A 114 -4.38 -0.46 13.97
C ILE A 114 -4.08 -0.60 15.48
N PRO A 115 -4.89 -1.37 16.26
CA PRO A 115 -5.88 -2.37 15.82
C PRO A 115 -7.31 -1.84 15.62
N SER A 116 -7.55 -0.55 15.59
CA SER A 116 -8.89 0.01 15.38
C SER A 116 -9.24 0.08 13.90
N PHE A 117 -10.49 -0.21 13.54
CA PHE A 117 -11.05 -0.08 12.18
C PHE A 117 -10.18 -0.75 11.10
N CYS A 118 -9.75 -1.97 11.35
CA CYS A 118 -8.91 -2.77 10.46
C CYS A 118 -9.45 -4.20 10.30
N GLY A 119 -8.87 -4.96 9.37
CA GLY A 119 -9.29 -6.31 9.07
C GLY A 119 -10.38 -6.39 7.99
N LYS A 120 -10.99 -7.56 7.86
CA LYS A 120 -11.95 -7.87 6.79
C LYS A 120 -13.14 -6.89 6.80
N GLY A 121 -13.36 -6.22 5.67
CA GLY A 121 -14.44 -5.25 5.50
C GLY A 121 -14.03 -3.78 5.72
N TYR A 122 -12.88 -3.52 6.30
CA TYR A 122 -12.36 -2.17 6.51
C TYR A 122 -11.43 -1.75 5.37
N TYR A 123 -11.98 -1.12 4.34
CA TYR A 123 -11.23 -0.58 3.19
C TYR A 123 -11.90 0.66 2.61
N GLY A 124 -11.14 1.49 1.92
CA GLY A 124 -11.65 2.70 1.27
C GLY A 124 -12.38 3.62 2.25
N LEU A 125 -13.56 4.11 1.88
CA LEU A 125 -14.37 5.01 2.72
C LEU A 125 -14.96 4.31 3.95
N HIS A 126 -15.18 2.99 3.92
CA HIS A 126 -15.78 2.26 5.05
C HIS A 126 -15.00 2.41 6.36
N VAL A 127 -13.68 2.59 6.27
CA VAL A 127 -12.83 2.84 7.45
C VAL A 127 -13.21 4.16 8.11
N HIS A 128 -13.38 5.20 7.31
CA HIS A 128 -13.69 6.56 7.79
C HIS A 128 -15.14 6.67 8.25
N GLU A 129 -16.06 6.02 7.55
CA GLU A 129 -17.49 5.91 7.97
C GLU A 129 -17.58 5.27 9.36
N ALA A 130 -16.87 4.16 9.58
CA ALA A 130 -16.87 3.46 10.87
C ALA A 130 -16.23 4.30 11.99
N ALA A 131 -15.13 5.01 11.69
CA ALA A 131 -14.47 5.91 12.63
C ALA A 131 -15.38 7.07 13.06
N LEU A 132 -16.04 7.70 12.11
CA LEU A 132 -16.99 8.80 12.36
C LEU A 132 -18.24 8.29 13.12
N ALA A 133 -18.81 7.17 12.71
CA ALA A 133 -19.96 6.55 13.38
C ALA A 133 -19.65 6.19 14.84
N ARG A 134 -18.41 5.76 15.13
CA ARG A 134 -17.95 5.48 16.49
C ARG A 134 -17.70 6.74 17.32
N GLY A 135 -17.55 7.90 16.66
CA GLY A 135 -17.31 9.17 17.32
C GLY A 135 -15.90 9.35 17.87
N VAL A 136 -14.90 8.68 17.27
CA VAL A 136 -13.50 8.84 17.68
C VAL A 136 -13.02 10.27 17.44
N LYS A 137 -12.11 10.75 18.28
CA LYS A 137 -11.52 12.09 18.16
C LYS A 137 -10.19 12.11 17.45
N VAL A 138 -9.61 10.91 17.28
CA VAL A 138 -8.32 10.70 16.63
C VAL A 138 -8.44 9.47 15.73
N SER A 139 -8.01 9.60 14.49
CA SER A 139 -7.78 8.54 13.52
C SER A 139 -6.35 8.64 13.01
N GLY A 140 -6.02 8.10 11.85
CA GLY A 140 -4.67 8.19 11.29
C GLY A 140 -4.40 7.11 10.26
N ALA A 141 -3.12 6.79 10.10
CA ALA A 141 -2.68 5.71 9.23
C ALA A 141 -1.62 4.86 9.90
N THR A 142 -1.55 3.60 9.43
CA THR A 142 -0.58 2.60 9.89
C THR A 142 0.14 2.01 8.69
N VAL A 143 1.46 1.96 8.71
CA VAL A 143 2.26 1.10 7.82
C VAL A 143 2.70 -0.12 8.61
N HIS A 144 2.43 -1.29 8.07
CA HIS A 144 2.71 -2.57 8.72
C HIS A 144 3.20 -3.61 7.72
N PHE A 145 3.89 -4.63 8.21
CA PHE A 145 4.16 -5.83 7.43
C PHE A 145 2.87 -6.62 7.19
N VAL A 146 2.79 -7.27 6.04
CA VAL A 146 1.66 -8.13 5.68
C VAL A 146 1.98 -9.57 6.05
N ASN A 147 1.04 -10.21 6.73
CA ASN A 147 1.03 -11.65 7.02
C ASN A 147 -0.30 -12.27 6.57
N GLU A 148 -0.60 -13.50 6.98
CA GLU A 148 -1.84 -14.21 6.64
C GLU A 148 -3.10 -13.63 7.28
N VAL A 149 -2.92 -12.79 8.32
CA VAL A 149 -4.04 -12.10 8.99
C VAL A 149 -4.21 -10.72 8.36
N CYS A 150 -5.41 -10.43 7.86
CA CYS A 150 -5.71 -9.12 7.27
C CYS A 150 -5.42 -8.00 8.28
N ASP A 151 -4.54 -7.08 7.90
CA ASP A 151 -4.03 -5.97 8.72
C ASP A 151 -3.43 -6.39 10.07
N GLY A 152 -3.00 -7.66 10.21
CA GLY A 152 -2.55 -8.25 11.48
C GLY A 152 -1.04 -8.33 11.66
N GLY A 153 -0.25 -7.93 10.67
CA GLY A 153 1.21 -7.99 10.74
C GLY A 153 1.85 -6.91 11.62
N PRO A 154 3.14 -7.05 11.95
CA PRO A 154 3.86 -6.09 12.78
C PRO A 154 3.82 -4.66 12.24
N ILE A 155 3.58 -3.70 13.11
CA ILE A 155 3.51 -2.28 12.78
C ILE A 155 4.93 -1.71 12.61
N ILE A 156 5.13 -0.94 11.54
CA ILE A 156 6.39 -0.23 11.26
C ILE A 156 6.27 1.22 11.72
N LEU A 157 5.24 1.92 11.25
CA LEU A 157 4.99 3.33 11.58
C LEU A 157 3.49 3.60 11.72
N GLN A 158 3.16 4.51 12.61
CA GLN A 158 1.82 5.06 12.75
C GLN A 158 1.86 6.58 12.85
N LYS A 159 0.83 7.21 12.32
CA LYS A 159 0.65 8.65 12.46
C LYS A 159 -0.81 9.00 12.74
N ALA A 160 -1.02 9.65 13.88
CA ALA A 160 -2.33 10.14 14.30
C ALA A 160 -2.73 11.42 13.54
N VAL A 161 -4.03 11.55 13.29
CA VAL A 161 -4.68 12.70 12.65
C VAL A 161 -5.97 13.02 13.43
N PRO A 162 -6.24 14.28 13.80
CA PRO A 162 -7.47 14.63 14.49
C PRO A 162 -8.69 14.41 13.58
N VAL A 163 -9.80 14.01 14.21
CA VAL A 163 -11.13 14.06 13.61
C VAL A 163 -11.77 15.39 13.99
N GLU A 164 -12.15 16.17 13.01
CA GLU A 164 -12.71 17.50 13.22
C GLU A 164 -14.23 17.48 13.23
N GLN A 165 -14.84 18.48 13.88
CA GLN A 165 -16.28 18.59 13.90
C GLN A 165 -16.80 18.89 12.49
N GLY A 166 -17.78 18.12 12.03
CA GLY A 166 -18.36 18.24 10.69
C GLY A 166 -17.62 17.45 9.61
N ASP A 167 -16.64 16.63 9.98
CA ASP A 167 -16.00 15.72 9.01
C ASP A 167 -17.02 14.79 8.36
N THR A 168 -16.88 14.66 7.05
CA THR A 168 -17.46 13.57 6.27
C THR A 168 -16.41 12.46 6.07
N PRO A 169 -16.79 11.25 5.66
CA PRO A 169 -15.81 10.21 5.33
C PRO A 169 -14.75 10.69 4.33
N GLU A 170 -15.14 11.47 3.33
CA GLU A 170 -14.24 11.98 2.30
C GLU A 170 -13.27 13.05 2.83
N THR A 171 -13.75 13.97 3.72
CA THR A 171 -12.87 14.99 4.30
C THR A 171 -11.85 14.36 5.25
N LEU A 172 -12.28 13.39 6.06
CA LEU A 172 -11.39 12.65 6.94
C LEU A 172 -10.39 11.81 6.13
N GLN A 173 -10.84 11.11 5.09
CA GLN A 173 -9.97 10.36 4.19
C GLN A 173 -8.88 11.26 3.60
N ARG A 174 -9.25 12.38 3.01
CA ARG A 174 -8.30 13.33 2.43
C ARG A 174 -7.28 13.80 3.45
N ARG A 175 -7.71 14.18 4.65
CA ARG A 175 -6.82 14.62 5.73
C ARG A 175 -5.84 13.52 6.14
N ILE A 176 -6.30 12.27 6.27
CA ILE A 176 -5.44 11.13 6.60
C ILE A 176 -4.44 10.87 5.48
N MET A 177 -4.86 10.91 4.21
CA MET A 177 -3.95 10.76 3.07
C MET A 177 -2.85 11.83 3.09
N GLU A 178 -3.22 13.12 3.22
CA GLU A 178 -2.27 14.24 3.16
C GLU A 178 -1.36 14.34 4.39
N GLN A 179 -1.91 14.10 5.58
CA GLN A 179 -1.20 14.33 6.83
C GLN A 179 -0.51 13.07 7.37
N ALA A 180 -0.95 11.87 6.99
CA ALA A 180 -0.40 10.61 7.47
C ALA A 180 0.13 9.71 6.34
N GLU A 181 -0.71 9.15 5.48
CA GLU A 181 -0.30 8.10 4.53
C GLU A 181 0.87 8.54 3.64
N TRP A 182 0.77 9.70 2.97
CA TRP A 182 1.80 10.19 2.04
C TRP A 182 3.11 10.60 2.72
N LYS A 183 3.13 10.58 4.04
CA LYS A 183 4.33 10.87 4.85
C LYS A 183 4.96 9.59 5.38
N ILE A 184 4.15 8.75 6.05
CA ILE A 184 4.71 7.58 6.73
C ILE A 184 5.02 6.42 5.77
N LEU A 185 4.32 6.29 4.63
CA LEU A 185 4.61 5.23 3.68
C LEU A 185 6.01 5.40 3.05
N PRO A 186 6.37 6.57 2.47
CA PRO A 186 7.74 6.78 2.00
C PRO A 186 8.79 6.66 3.11
N GLN A 187 8.45 7.11 4.33
CA GLN A 187 9.35 7.00 5.48
C GLN A 187 9.60 5.53 5.87
N ALA A 188 8.57 4.68 5.85
CA ALA A 188 8.72 3.26 6.11
C ALA A 188 9.58 2.57 5.03
N VAL A 189 9.35 2.89 3.76
CA VAL A 189 10.17 2.38 2.64
C VAL A 189 11.63 2.81 2.80
N SER A 190 11.89 4.06 3.17
CA SER A 190 13.24 4.56 3.44
C SER A 190 13.92 3.79 4.57
N LEU A 191 13.23 3.58 5.69
CA LEU A 191 13.75 2.79 6.81
C LEU A 191 14.15 1.38 6.38
N LEU A 192 13.27 0.70 5.62
CA LEU A 192 13.52 -0.67 5.15
C LEU A 192 14.66 -0.72 4.11
N SER A 193 14.82 0.31 3.30
CA SER A 193 15.91 0.39 2.31
C SER A 193 17.28 0.51 2.97
N LEU A 194 17.36 0.99 4.20
CA LEU A 194 18.61 1.13 4.97
C LEU A 194 18.98 -0.14 5.76
N ILE A 195 17.99 -0.98 6.10
CA ILE A 195 18.20 -2.14 6.97
C ILE A 195 18.72 -3.36 6.20
N HIS A 196 18.72 -3.37 4.86
CA HIS A 196 19.06 -4.53 4.03
C HIS A 196 18.33 -5.81 4.48
N ILE A 197 17.09 -5.92 4.07
CA ILE A 197 16.31 -7.15 4.28
C ILE A 197 16.74 -8.23 3.27
#